data_ca167f8e0b976489eb117aa70362259b
#
_entry.id   ca167f8e0b976489eb117aa70362259b
#
_cell.length_a   1.000
_cell.length_b   1.000
_cell.length_c   1.000
_cell.angle_alpha   90.00
_cell.angle_beta   90.00
_cell.angle_gamma   90.00
#
_symmetry.space_group_name_H-M   'P 1'
#
loop_
_entity.id
_entity.type
_entity.pdbx_description
1 polymer ?
#
loop_
_entity_poly.entity_id
_entity_poly.type
_entity_poly.pdbx_seq_one_letter_code
_entity_poly.pdbx_strand_id
1 'polypeptide(L)'
;MNSYVLITPTRDEEDHIERTIQAVVAQTVRPMRWVIVSDGSVDRTEEIVELYTARYDFIQLVRRAADPKRNFGSKVRAFNLGHDQVRGLVFDFVGNLDADLSFEPTYYEGILGKFRDNERLGVAGGTRFDLRSGRFERMNTARTSVA
;
A
#
# COMPACT_ATOMS: atom_id res chain seq x y z
N MET A 1 -7.05 -9.60 18.17
CA MET A 1 -6.26 -9.78 16.93
C MET A 1 -6.22 -8.44 16.21
N ASN A 2 -5.05 -7.96 15.88
CA ASN A 2 -4.91 -6.64 15.26
C ASN A 2 -5.32 -6.72 13.78
N SER A 3 -6.34 -5.94 13.42
CA SER A 3 -6.85 -5.85 12.05
C SER A 3 -6.31 -4.59 11.36
N TYR A 4 -6.11 -4.68 10.06
CA TYR A 4 -5.61 -3.54 9.31
C TYR A 4 -6.21 -3.45 7.91
N VAL A 5 -6.19 -2.25 7.37
CA VAL A 5 -6.54 -1.94 6.00
C VAL A 5 -5.35 -1.32 5.28
N LEU A 6 -5.28 -1.51 3.96
CA LEU A 6 -4.25 -0.88 3.12
C LEU A 6 -4.89 0.09 2.14
N ILE A 7 -4.17 1.17 1.85
CA ILE A 7 -4.53 2.14 0.81
C ILE A 7 -3.31 2.38 -0.06
N THR A 8 -3.50 2.25 -1.36
CA THR A 8 -2.44 2.43 -2.36
C THR A 8 -2.91 3.42 -3.42
N PRO A 9 -2.48 4.70 -3.35
CA PRO A 9 -2.58 5.58 -4.50
C PRO A 9 -1.67 5.08 -5.62
N THR A 10 -2.19 4.98 -6.84
CA THR A 10 -1.42 4.50 -7.99
C THR A 10 -1.70 5.33 -9.23
N ARG A 11 -0.71 5.48 -10.10
CA ARG A 11 -0.83 6.10 -11.41
C ARG A 11 0.26 5.58 -12.33
N ASP A 12 -0.17 4.93 -13.43
CA ASP A 12 0.74 4.40 -14.46
C ASP A 12 1.84 3.48 -13.89
N GLU A 13 1.42 2.42 -13.20
CA GLU A 13 2.29 1.44 -12.52
C GLU A 13 2.17 0.02 -13.13
N GLU A 14 1.85 -0.10 -14.43
CA GLU A 14 1.68 -1.42 -15.06
C GLU A 14 2.88 -2.34 -14.93
N ASP A 15 4.10 -1.79 -14.85
CA ASP A 15 5.33 -2.57 -14.74
C ASP A 15 5.55 -3.15 -13.32
N HIS A 16 4.87 -2.63 -12.29
CA HIS A 16 5.16 -2.93 -10.89
C HIS A 16 3.96 -3.42 -10.09
N ILE A 17 2.76 -2.94 -10.39
CA ILE A 17 1.57 -3.16 -9.56
C ILE A 17 1.28 -4.64 -9.34
N GLU A 18 1.47 -5.50 -10.33
CA GLU A 18 1.20 -6.93 -10.19
C GLU A 18 2.09 -7.57 -9.13
N ARG A 19 3.38 -7.23 -9.10
CA ARG A 19 4.32 -7.73 -8.09
C ARG A 19 3.91 -7.29 -6.68
N THR A 20 3.46 -6.05 -6.54
CA THR A 20 2.96 -5.54 -5.27
C THR A 20 1.69 -6.29 -4.83
N ILE A 21 0.77 -6.55 -5.75
CA ILE A 21 -0.44 -7.33 -5.45
C ILE A 21 -0.07 -8.74 -5.00
N GLN A 22 0.82 -9.41 -5.69
CA GLN A 22 1.29 -10.75 -5.34
C GLN A 22 1.93 -10.78 -3.94
N ALA A 23 2.72 -9.75 -3.58
CA ALA A 23 3.32 -9.64 -2.25
C ALA A 23 2.27 -9.48 -1.13
N VAL A 24 1.18 -8.73 -1.37
CA VAL A 24 0.08 -8.58 -0.40
C VAL A 24 -0.75 -9.86 -0.30
N VAL A 25 -1.07 -10.48 -1.43
CA VAL A 25 -1.86 -11.73 -1.45
C VAL A 25 -1.14 -12.88 -0.74
N ALA A 26 0.20 -12.89 -0.81
CA ALA A 26 1.05 -13.90 -0.17
C ALA A 26 1.24 -13.68 1.34
N GLN A 27 0.74 -12.59 1.92
CA GLN A 27 0.93 -12.31 3.33
C GLN A 27 0.30 -13.37 4.24
N THR A 28 1.03 -13.75 5.31
CA THR A 28 0.54 -14.65 6.37
C THR A 28 -0.64 -14.03 7.12
N VAL A 29 -0.63 -12.70 7.29
CA VAL A 29 -1.74 -11.91 7.81
C VAL A 29 -2.17 -10.91 6.74
N ARG A 30 -3.28 -11.19 6.08
CA ARG A 30 -3.84 -10.32 5.03
C ARG A 30 -4.61 -9.15 5.61
N PRO A 31 -4.68 -8.02 4.89
CA PRO A 31 -5.54 -6.91 5.28
C PRO A 31 -7.03 -7.30 5.20
N MET A 32 -7.85 -6.70 6.07
CA MET A 32 -9.33 -6.81 5.96
C MET A 32 -9.84 -6.24 4.63
N ARG A 33 -9.24 -5.15 4.21
CA ARG A 33 -9.54 -4.44 2.96
C ARG A 33 -8.27 -3.78 2.43
N TRP A 34 -8.09 -3.85 1.14
CA TRP A 34 -7.07 -3.11 0.43
C TRP A 34 -7.72 -2.29 -0.68
N VAL A 35 -7.62 -0.98 -0.58
CA VAL A 35 -8.15 -0.03 -1.57
C VAL A 35 -7.01 0.48 -2.43
N ILE A 36 -7.04 0.12 -3.69
CA ILE A 36 -6.12 0.65 -4.72
C ILE A 36 -6.86 1.78 -5.43
N VAL A 37 -6.32 2.98 -5.36
CA VAL A 37 -6.92 4.18 -5.97
C VAL A 37 -6.13 4.55 -7.20
N SER A 38 -6.72 4.34 -8.38
CA SER A 38 -6.14 4.78 -9.64
C SER A 38 -6.43 6.28 -9.85
N ASP A 39 -5.36 7.06 -9.89
CA ASP A 39 -5.41 8.51 -10.11
C ASP A 39 -5.25 8.85 -11.60
N GLY A 40 -6.21 8.38 -12.40
CA GLY A 40 -6.23 8.60 -13.83
C GLY A 40 -5.14 7.88 -14.60
N SER A 41 -4.85 6.62 -14.27
CA SER A 41 -3.93 5.79 -15.04
C SER A 41 -4.41 5.64 -16.49
N VAL A 42 -3.49 5.73 -17.43
CA VAL A 42 -3.73 5.58 -18.87
C VAL A 42 -3.10 4.33 -19.47
N ASP A 43 -2.30 3.63 -18.67
CA ASP A 43 -1.68 2.35 -18.99
C ASP A 43 -2.57 1.17 -18.56
N ARG A 44 -2.01 -0.04 -18.46
CA ARG A 44 -2.72 -1.24 -18.09
C ARG A 44 -2.86 -1.45 -16.57
N THR A 45 -2.53 -0.47 -15.74
CA THR A 45 -2.60 -0.59 -14.27
C THR A 45 -3.97 -1.05 -13.81
N GLU A 46 -5.05 -0.40 -14.26
CA GLU A 46 -6.41 -0.73 -13.83
C GLU A 46 -6.83 -2.13 -14.30
N GLU A 47 -6.50 -2.52 -15.53
CA GLU A 47 -6.79 -3.85 -16.07
C GLU A 47 -6.15 -4.94 -15.21
N ILE A 48 -4.87 -4.75 -14.83
CA ILE A 48 -4.15 -5.70 -13.97
C ILE A 48 -4.83 -5.82 -12.61
N VAL A 49 -5.18 -4.69 -11.97
CA VAL A 49 -5.85 -4.70 -10.67
C VAL A 49 -7.20 -5.42 -10.74
N GLU A 50 -7.98 -5.20 -11.81
CA GLU A 50 -9.29 -5.85 -11.99
C GLU A 50 -9.21 -7.38 -12.03
N LEU A 51 -8.15 -7.95 -12.62
CA LEU A 51 -7.93 -9.40 -12.61
C LEU A 51 -7.85 -9.96 -11.19
N TYR A 52 -7.28 -9.18 -10.27
CA TYR A 52 -7.14 -9.58 -8.86
C TYR A 52 -8.39 -9.28 -8.02
N THR A 53 -9.11 -8.20 -8.30
CA THR A 53 -10.40 -7.94 -7.61
C THR A 53 -11.42 -9.04 -7.88
N ALA A 54 -11.36 -9.67 -9.05
CA ALA A 54 -12.22 -10.81 -9.39
C ALA A 54 -11.90 -12.09 -8.57
N ARG A 55 -10.69 -12.18 -8.01
CA ARG A 55 -10.21 -13.37 -7.27
C ARG A 55 -10.20 -13.16 -5.76
N TYR A 56 -10.06 -11.93 -5.29
CA TYR A 56 -9.84 -11.61 -3.89
C TYR A 56 -10.78 -10.51 -3.42
N ASP A 57 -11.76 -10.87 -2.61
CA ASP A 57 -12.82 -9.98 -2.13
C ASP A 57 -12.32 -8.82 -1.26
N PHE A 58 -11.13 -8.95 -0.68
CA PHE A 58 -10.55 -7.89 0.11
C PHE A 58 -9.87 -6.78 -0.72
N ILE A 59 -9.67 -6.97 -2.04
CA ILE A 59 -9.07 -5.98 -2.93
C ILE A 59 -10.19 -5.18 -3.60
N GLN A 60 -10.09 -3.87 -3.54
CA GLN A 60 -11.03 -2.93 -4.16
C GLN A 60 -10.28 -1.93 -5.04
N LEU A 61 -10.73 -1.75 -6.28
CA LEU A 61 -10.24 -0.71 -7.17
C LEU A 61 -11.20 0.49 -7.11
N VAL A 62 -10.65 1.67 -6.89
CA VAL A 62 -11.35 2.96 -6.98
C VAL A 62 -10.67 3.81 -8.04
N ARG A 63 -11.46 4.34 -8.96
CA ARG A 63 -10.99 5.22 -10.04
C ARG A 63 -11.31 6.66 -9.71
N ARG A 64 -10.37 7.50 -10.03
CA ARG A 64 -10.52 8.94 -9.90
C ARG A 64 -9.98 9.59 -11.19
N ALA A 65 -10.61 10.69 -11.61
CA ALA A 65 -10.12 11.47 -12.76
C ALA A 65 -8.71 12.01 -12.48
N ALA A 66 -7.84 11.98 -13.51
CA ALA A 66 -6.49 12.51 -13.39
C ALA A 66 -6.51 13.97 -12.95
N ASP A 67 -5.70 14.31 -11.95
CA ASP A 67 -5.34 15.70 -11.68
C ASP A 67 -4.34 16.14 -12.76
N PRO A 68 -4.59 17.26 -13.48
CA PRO A 68 -3.65 17.77 -14.48
C PRO A 68 -2.25 18.02 -13.92
N LYS A 69 -2.16 18.30 -12.62
CA LYS A 69 -0.90 18.48 -11.90
C LYS A 69 -0.56 17.23 -11.10
N ARG A 70 0.33 16.41 -11.64
CA ARG A 70 0.92 15.29 -10.89
C ARG A 70 1.85 15.86 -9.80
N ASN A 71 1.34 15.97 -8.59
CA ASN A 71 2.07 16.49 -7.45
C ASN A 71 1.74 15.71 -6.18
N PHE A 72 2.44 16.01 -5.09
CA PHE A 72 2.21 15.38 -3.79
C PHE A 72 0.75 15.52 -3.30
N GLY A 73 0.12 16.67 -3.56
CA GLY A 73 -1.29 16.90 -3.23
C GLY A 73 -2.24 15.94 -3.96
N SER A 74 -1.92 15.51 -5.17
CA SER A 74 -2.69 14.48 -5.90
C SER A 74 -2.64 13.13 -5.18
N LYS A 75 -1.46 12.72 -4.71
CA LYS A 75 -1.28 11.48 -3.95
C LYS A 75 -2.07 11.51 -2.64
N VAL A 76 -2.04 12.63 -1.92
CA VAL A 76 -2.81 12.81 -0.68
C VAL A 76 -4.31 12.72 -0.92
N ARG A 77 -4.83 13.36 -1.98
CA ARG A 77 -6.25 13.28 -2.34
C ARG A 77 -6.67 11.86 -2.71
N ALA A 78 -5.84 11.14 -3.46
CA ALA A 78 -6.10 9.74 -3.78
C ALA A 78 -6.09 8.86 -2.53
N PHE A 79 -5.15 9.06 -1.61
CA PHE A 79 -5.13 8.37 -0.32
C PHE A 79 -6.40 8.64 0.48
N ASN A 80 -6.82 9.90 0.60
CA ASN A 80 -8.03 10.27 1.34
C ASN A 80 -9.29 9.64 0.73
N LEU A 81 -9.38 9.59 -0.60
CA LEU A 81 -10.47 8.91 -1.29
C LEU A 81 -10.49 7.41 -0.94
N GLY A 82 -9.34 6.76 -0.91
CA GLY A 82 -9.22 5.36 -0.50
C GLY A 82 -9.60 5.16 0.96
N HIS A 83 -9.19 6.06 1.85
CA HIS A 83 -9.53 6.03 3.27
C HIS A 83 -11.04 6.18 3.48
N ASP A 84 -11.71 7.03 2.70
CA ASP A 84 -13.16 7.19 2.78
C ASP A 84 -13.93 5.89 2.47
N GLN A 85 -13.38 5.01 1.64
CA GLN A 85 -13.99 3.71 1.33
C GLN A 85 -14.00 2.73 2.52
N VAL A 86 -13.15 2.92 3.50
CA VAL A 86 -13.01 2.04 4.66
C VAL A 86 -13.59 2.61 5.95
N ARG A 87 -14.14 3.82 5.93
CA ARG A 87 -14.71 4.50 7.12
C ARG A 87 -15.77 3.69 7.85
N GLY A 88 -16.52 2.83 7.15
CA GLY A 88 -17.55 1.97 7.74
C GLY A 88 -17.02 0.68 8.36
N LEU A 89 -15.72 0.41 8.26
CA LEU A 89 -15.09 -0.78 8.81
C LEU A 89 -14.49 -0.49 10.18
N VAL A 90 -14.48 -1.51 11.04
CA VAL A 90 -13.75 -1.46 12.32
C VAL A 90 -12.40 -2.14 12.12
N PHE A 91 -11.34 -1.38 12.24
CA PHE A 91 -9.95 -1.84 12.11
C PHE A 91 -9.04 -1.08 13.08
N ASP A 92 -7.89 -1.68 13.40
CA ASP A 92 -6.94 -1.11 14.35
C ASP A 92 -5.89 -0.21 13.67
N PHE A 93 -5.48 -0.57 12.43
CA PHE A 93 -4.40 0.12 11.73
C PHE A 93 -4.73 0.38 10.27
N VAL A 94 -4.22 1.49 9.76
CA VAL A 94 -4.21 1.81 8.32
C VAL A 94 -2.78 1.84 7.81
N GLY A 95 -2.52 1.14 6.72
CA GLY A 95 -1.24 1.16 6.01
C GLY A 95 -1.31 1.96 4.71
N ASN A 96 -0.31 2.79 4.48
CA ASN A 96 -0.04 3.39 3.18
C ASN A 96 1.01 2.54 2.46
N LEU A 97 0.64 1.93 1.34
CA LEU A 97 1.50 1.06 0.57
C LEU A 97 1.68 1.63 -0.84
N ASP A 98 2.92 1.86 -1.24
CA ASP A 98 3.23 2.27 -2.62
C ASP A 98 3.05 1.10 -3.60
N ALA A 99 2.74 1.42 -4.86
CA ALA A 99 2.36 0.44 -5.88
C ALA A 99 3.55 -0.29 -6.53
N ASP A 100 4.77 0.01 -6.15
CA ASP A 100 6.02 -0.48 -6.73
C ASP A 100 6.90 -1.27 -5.74
N LEU A 101 6.29 -1.82 -4.69
CA LEU A 101 6.99 -2.53 -3.62
C LEU A 101 6.75 -4.04 -3.67
N SER A 102 7.77 -4.78 -3.27
CA SER A 102 7.64 -6.19 -2.90
C SER A 102 8.28 -6.42 -1.54
N PHE A 103 7.77 -7.40 -0.79
CA PHE A 103 8.18 -7.68 0.57
C PHE A 103 7.86 -9.13 0.93
N GLU A 104 8.51 -9.63 1.98
CA GLU A 104 8.38 -11.00 2.46
C GLU A 104 6.95 -11.32 2.95
N PRO A 105 6.51 -12.58 2.87
CA PRO A 105 5.17 -12.99 3.29
C PRO A 105 4.82 -12.70 4.75
N THR A 106 5.82 -12.56 5.62
CA THR A 106 5.64 -12.27 7.06
C THR A 106 5.79 -10.79 7.41
N TYR A 107 5.86 -9.90 6.40
CA TYR A 107 6.11 -8.49 6.62
C TYR A 107 5.06 -7.82 7.53
N TYR A 108 3.78 -7.94 7.20
CA TYR A 108 2.71 -7.34 8.00
C TYR A 108 2.51 -8.06 9.34
N GLU A 109 2.72 -9.36 9.40
CA GLU A 109 2.75 -10.08 10.69
C GLU A 109 3.81 -9.50 11.63
N GLY A 110 5.01 -9.23 11.12
CA GLY A 110 6.09 -8.59 11.87
C GLY A 110 5.77 -7.15 12.29
N ILE A 111 5.14 -6.36 11.41
CA ILE A 111 4.71 -4.99 11.73
C ILE A 111 3.64 -4.99 12.83
N LEU A 112 2.63 -5.84 12.71
CA LEU A 112 1.56 -5.96 13.72
C LEU A 112 2.11 -6.47 15.06
N GLY A 113 3.11 -7.35 15.02
CA GLY A 113 3.84 -7.81 16.22
C GLY A 113 4.49 -6.66 16.98
N LYS A 114 5.08 -5.69 16.29
CA LYS A 114 5.70 -4.52 16.92
C LYS A 114 4.69 -3.65 17.67
N PHE A 115 3.50 -3.47 17.12
CA PHE A 115 2.41 -2.74 17.80
C PHE A 115 1.89 -3.50 19.02
N ARG A 116 1.76 -4.81 18.93
CA ARG A 116 1.37 -5.66 20.06
C ARG A 116 2.38 -5.61 21.20
N ASP A 117 3.66 -5.59 20.88
CA ASP A 117 4.75 -5.62 21.86
C ASP A 117 5.03 -4.24 22.48
N ASN A 118 4.52 -3.18 21.87
CA ASN A 118 4.69 -1.81 22.35
C ASN A 118 3.44 -0.96 22.10
N GLU A 119 2.58 -0.84 23.09
CA GLU A 119 1.33 -0.06 23.04
C GLU A 119 1.53 1.44 22.82
N ARG A 120 2.75 1.95 23.02
CA ARG A 120 3.08 3.37 22.78
C ARG A 120 3.53 3.65 21.35
N LEU A 121 3.65 2.60 20.53
CA LEU A 121 4.09 2.73 19.15
C LEU A 121 2.93 3.26 18.29
N GLY A 122 3.08 4.46 17.72
CA GLY A 122 2.05 5.08 16.87
C GLY A 122 2.24 4.78 15.37
N VAL A 123 3.48 4.55 14.94
CA VAL A 123 3.81 4.30 13.52
C VAL A 123 4.91 3.24 13.42
N ALA A 124 4.76 2.33 12.48
CA ALA A 124 5.80 1.35 12.14
C ALA A 124 5.89 1.18 10.62
N GLY A 125 7.08 0.89 10.13
CA GLY A 125 7.34 0.63 8.72
C GLY A 125 8.64 -0.15 8.53
N GLY A 126 8.82 -0.69 7.32
CA GLY A 126 10.01 -1.42 6.94
C GLY A 126 11.11 -0.51 6.40
N THR A 127 12.29 -1.07 6.28
CA THR A 127 13.40 -0.44 5.57
C THR A 127 13.28 -0.76 4.08
N ARG A 128 13.36 0.28 3.25
CA ARG A 128 13.34 0.13 1.80
C ARG A 128 14.74 -0.19 1.27
N PHE A 129 14.80 -1.14 0.35
CA PHE A 129 15.98 -1.46 -0.44
C PHE A 129 15.63 -1.32 -1.92
N ASP A 130 16.49 -0.66 -2.68
CA ASP A 130 16.39 -0.61 -4.14
C ASP A 130 17.34 -1.62 -4.76
N LEU A 131 16.89 -2.29 -5.82
CA LEU A 131 17.74 -3.16 -6.63
C LEU A 131 18.52 -2.29 -7.64
N ARG A 132 19.84 -2.18 -7.44
CA ARG A 132 20.74 -1.48 -8.35
C ARG A 132 21.86 -2.40 -8.79
N SER A 133 22.08 -2.49 -10.09
CA SER A 133 23.14 -3.32 -10.68
C SER A 133 23.20 -4.76 -10.12
N GLY A 134 22.02 -5.37 -9.89
CA GLY A 134 21.90 -6.72 -9.36
C GLY A 134 22.13 -6.86 -7.85
N ARG A 135 22.25 -5.76 -7.11
CA ARG A 135 22.40 -5.74 -5.65
C ARG A 135 21.33 -4.92 -4.97
N PHE A 136 20.86 -5.39 -3.81
CA PHE A 136 19.96 -4.61 -2.97
C PHE A 136 20.76 -3.58 -2.17
N GLU A 137 20.44 -2.31 -2.37
CA GLU A 137 21.03 -1.18 -1.64
C GLU A 137 19.99 -0.56 -0.72
N ARG A 138 20.36 -0.34 0.55
CA ARG A 138 19.50 0.33 1.52
C ARG A 138 19.35 1.79 1.13
N MET A 139 18.09 2.25 0.99
CA MET A 139 17.81 3.67 0.79
C MET A 139 17.96 4.40 2.12
N ASN A 140 18.80 5.45 2.13
CA ASN A 140 18.86 6.38 3.24
C ASN A 140 17.58 7.24 3.23
N THR A 141 16.58 6.79 3.98
CA THR A 141 15.48 7.66 4.37
C THR A 141 16.04 8.69 5.36
N ALA A 142 15.91 9.97 5.04
CA ALA A 142 16.22 11.01 6.00
C ALA A 142 15.47 10.67 7.30
N ARG A 143 16.21 10.54 8.41
CA ARG A 143 15.61 10.42 9.74
C ARG A 143 14.94 11.76 10.04
N THR A 144 13.66 11.87 9.79
CA THR A 144 12.83 12.88 10.46
C THR A 144 12.66 12.37 11.89
N SER A 145 13.56 12.82 12.76
CA SER A 145 13.31 12.75 14.19
C SER A 145 12.16 13.70 14.48
N VAL A 146 10.97 13.15 14.69
CA VAL A 146 9.90 13.89 15.35
C VAL A 146 10.26 13.86 16.83
N ALA A 147 10.63 15.02 17.35
CA ALA A 147 10.83 15.25 18.79
C ALA A 147 9.48 15.21 19.51
#